data_376799c5a5895fdf16b6c432eb79f504
#
_entry.id   376799c5a5895fdf16b6c432eb79f504
#
_cell.length_a   1.000
_cell.length_b   1.000
_cell.length_c   1.000
_cell.angle_alpha   90.00
_cell.angle_beta   90.00
_cell.angle_gamma   90.00
#
_symmetry.space_group_name_H-M   'P 1'
#
loop_
_entity.id
_entity.type
_entity.pdbx_description
1 polymer ?
#
loop_
_entity_poly.entity_id
_entity_poly.type
_entity_poly.pdbx_seq_one_letter_code
_entity_poly.pdbx_strand_id
1 'polypeptide(L)'
;DGDGWSDYGDSFPDEPTQWADSDGDSYGDNSAPAADPDGCPQYYGHSDQDRYGCRDTDGDGWSDPDPTAIWSSEPWSVADGADAFHLDATQWSDWDGDLFGDNWADEAWGEWRNDSGLGQWFENASTPDYCPREWGSSTEDRYGCVDTDEDGWSNPDDGWTYYPWRCQNNGTDCADAFPHDETQWKDRDMDGFGDNPDGNSPDAFPDNPTQWLDSDGDGYGDNSESDYEGAWQSDNFSSDPTQWADFDGDGYGDNQSGNQPDACVNRAGSSYQDRHGCPDSDGDGWSNPDSGWLPHPSGFGDAFPEEPSQWHDVDGDGFGDNRSEDAWQPDSCPATWGESTRDRWGCPDSDGDGSSDPQPELGWLAHPMGLADAFPADPTQWWDADGDGFGDNQNIGATGPDRCKDDPGTSYADRHGCTDSDNDGYSDLGDRFPYDPSQWQDSDGDGFGDNNG
;
A
#
# COMPACT_ATOMS: atom_id res chain seq x y z
N ASP A 1 -70.37 -60.68 16.47
CA ASP A 1 -70.50 -59.39 17.06
C ASP A 1 -71.97 -58.85 17.12
N GLY A 2 -72.86 -59.38 16.25
CA GLY A 2 -74.29 -59.02 16.27
C GLY A 2 -74.74 -57.97 15.28
N ASP A 3 -73.98 -57.63 14.31
CA ASP A 3 -74.23 -56.65 13.26
C ASP A 3 -75.17 -57.17 12.14
N GLY A 4 -75.40 -58.49 12.08
CA GLY A 4 -76.28 -59.13 11.15
C GLY A 4 -75.62 -59.91 10.02
N TRP A 5 -74.31 -59.91 9.91
CA TRP A 5 -73.52 -60.74 9.05
C TRP A 5 -73.07 -62.03 9.77
N SER A 6 -72.78 -63.07 9.05
CA SER A 6 -72.29 -64.30 9.65
C SER A 6 -70.76 -64.25 9.71
N ASP A 7 -70.12 -64.78 10.78
CA ASP A 7 -68.67 -64.84 10.96
C ASP A 7 -67.94 -65.46 9.77
N TYR A 8 -68.64 -66.19 8.92
CA TYR A 8 -68.05 -66.80 7.72
C TYR A 8 -67.98 -65.88 6.51
N GLY A 9 -68.82 -64.84 6.48
CA GLY A 9 -68.93 -63.88 5.39
C GLY A 9 -68.59 -62.46 5.83
N ASP A 10 -68.17 -62.32 7.04
CA ASP A 10 -67.74 -61.09 7.67
C ASP A 10 -66.21 -61.04 7.73
N SER A 11 -65.64 -59.97 7.18
CA SER A 11 -64.18 -59.74 7.21
C SER A 11 -63.67 -59.31 8.60
N PHE A 12 -64.63 -58.80 9.47
CA PHE A 12 -64.37 -58.29 10.82
C PHE A 12 -65.28 -58.92 11.88
N PRO A 13 -65.25 -60.20 12.15
CA PRO A 13 -66.26 -60.91 12.99
C PRO A 13 -66.36 -60.42 14.45
N ASP A 14 -65.42 -59.64 14.92
CA ASP A 14 -65.36 -59.09 16.26
C ASP A 14 -65.67 -57.57 16.30
N GLU A 15 -65.90 -56.92 15.14
CA GLU A 15 -66.09 -55.45 15.04
C GLU A 15 -67.44 -55.11 14.42
N PRO A 16 -68.50 -54.81 15.21
CA PRO A 16 -69.89 -54.71 14.74
C PRO A 16 -70.16 -53.52 13.81
N THR A 17 -69.20 -52.73 13.51
CA THR A 17 -69.33 -51.58 12.59
C THR A 17 -68.70 -51.78 11.24
N GLN A 18 -67.94 -52.89 11.08
CA GLN A 18 -67.23 -53.27 9.84
C GLN A 18 -67.63 -54.71 9.46
N TRP A 19 -67.82 -55.00 8.15
CA TRP A 19 -68.12 -56.36 7.64
C TRP A 19 -67.52 -56.68 6.28
N ALA A 20 -67.03 -55.67 5.57
CA ALA A 20 -66.41 -55.82 4.25
C ALA A 20 -65.00 -55.20 4.23
N ASP A 21 -64.10 -55.86 3.50
CA ASP A 21 -62.75 -55.43 3.22
C ASP A 21 -62.49 -55.79 1.75
N SER A 22 -62.63 -54.83 0.87
CA SER A 22 -62.61 -55.05 -0.58
C SER A 22 -61.22 -55.27 -1.21
N ASP A 23 -60.20 -54.70 -0.62
CA ASP A 23 -58.82 -54.78 -1.13
C ASP A 23 -57.92 -55.66 -0.27
N GLY A 24 -58.34 -56.03 0.95
CA GLY A 24 -57.68 -57.00 1.80
C GLY A 24 -56.59 -56.46 2.68
N ASP A 25 -56.68 -55.21 3.05
CA ASP A 25 -55.64 -54.54 3.85
C ASP A 25 -55.92 -54.53 5.36
N SER A 26 -57.07 -55.08 5.75
CA SER A 26 -57.55 -55.20 7.13
C SER A 26 -58.25 -53.94 7.71
N TYR A 27 -58.51 -52.97 6.88
CA TYR A 27 -59.43 -51.87 7.22
C TYR A 27 -60.78 -52.05 6.56
N GLY A 28 -61.84 -51.58 7.22
CA GLY A 28 -63.17 -51.91 6.75
C GLY A 28 -63.80 -50.85 5.85
N ASP A 29 -64.50 -51.28 4.80
CA ASP A 29 -65.09 -50.45 3.76
C ASP A 29 -66.25 -49.53 4.28
N ASN A 30 -66.78 -49.78 5.49
CA ASN A 30 -67.79 -48.90 6.00
C ASN A 30 -67.28 -47.58 6.46
N SER A 31 -67.84 -46.51 5.92
CA SER A 31 -67.42 -45.16 6.29
C SER A 31 -67.91 -44.78 7.70
N ALA A 32 -67.36 -43.73 8.24
CA ALA A 32 -67.69 -43.20 9.56
C ALA A 32 -69.26 -43.15 9.78
N PRO A 33 -69.83 -43.57 10.93
CA PRO A 33 -69.11 -43.71 12.22
C PRO A 33 -68.57 -45.14 12.53
N ALA A 34 -68.28 -45.94 11.54
CA ALA A 34 -67.60 -47.21 11.73
C ALA A 34 -66.25 -47.06 12.39
N ALA A 35 -65.73 -48.11 13.06
CA ALA A 35 -64.41 -48.14 13.61
C ALA A 35 -63.37 -48.21 12.45
N ASP A 36 -62.31 -47.44 12.56
CA ASP A 36 -61.18 -47.41 11.64
C ASP A 36 -61.60 -47.54 10.14
N PRO A 37 -62.44 -46.60 9.63
CA PRO A 37 -63.02 -46.72 8.30
C PRO A 37 -61.89 -46.55 7.26
N ASP A 38 -61.90 -47.50 6.29
CA ASP A 38 -60.95 -47.43 5.19
C ASP A 38 -61.17 -46.18 4.32
N GLY A 39 -60.16 -45.37 4.22
CA GLY A 39 -60.16 -44.15 3.40
C GLY A 39 -60.00 -44.45 1.90
N CYS A 40 -59.52 -45.64 1.55
CA CYS A 40 -59.16 -46.05 0.19
C CYS A 40 -59.69 -47.45 -0.18
N PRO A 41 -61.03 -47.77 -0.02
CA PRO A 41 -61.56 -49.12 -0.03
C PRO A 41 -61.39 -49.97 -1.28
N GLN A 42 -60.66 -49.53 -2.26
CA GLN A 42 -60.39 -50.22 -3.51
C GLN A 42 -58.86 -50.40 -3.80
N TYR A 43 -58.05 -49.84 -2.90
CA TYR A 43 -56.62 -49.84 -3.09
C TYR A 43 -55.93 -50.11 -1.76
N TYR A 44 -55.32 -51.25 -1.69
CA TYR A 44 -54.58 -51.76 -0.54
C TYR A 44 -53.54 -50.77 -0.02
N GLY A 45 -53.60 -50.44 1.28
CA GLY A 45 -52.72 -49.52 1.95
C GLY A 45 -52.40 -49.91 3.39
N HIS A 46 -51.53 -49.12 4.05
CA HIS A 46 -51.10 -49.40 5.41
C HIS A 46 -51.16 -48.17 6.33
N SER A 47 -51.59 -47.04 5.82
CA SER A 47 -51.68 -45.82 6.64
C SER A 47 -52.63 -46.04 7.85
N ASP A 48 -52.19 -45.52 9.02
CA ASP A 48 -52.93 -45.70 10.29
C ASP A 48 -52.92 -44.44 11.18
N GLN A 49 -52.34 -43.34 10.71
CA GLN A 49 -52.20 -42.08 11.47
C GLN A 49 -53.22 -41.00 11.04
N ASP A 50 -53.54 -40.93 9.76
CA ASP A 50 -54.46 -39.92 9.18
C ASP A 50 -55.72 -40.59 8.58
N ARG A 51 -55.56 -41.25 7.48
CA ARG A 51 -56.60 -42.05 6.79
C ARG A 51 -56.17 -43.52 6.80
N TYR A 52 -57.00 -44.34 7.41
CA TYR A 52 -56.70 -45.76 7.48
C TYR A 52 -56.78 -46.46 6.11
N GLY A 53 -55.96 -47.42 5.87
CA GLY A 53 -56.03 -48.27 4.68
C GLY A 53 -55.59 -47.56 3.37
N CYS A 54 -55.05 -46.42 3.41
CA CYS A 54 -54.53 -45.75 2.21
C CYS A 54 -53.03 -46.07 1.95
N ARG A 55 -52.65 -45.76 0.76
CA ARG A 55 -51.22 -45.92 0.37
C ARG A 55 -50.32 -45.13 1.31
N ASP A 56 -49.32 -45.82 1.79
CA ASP A 56 -48.23 -45.29 2.62
C ASP A 56 -46.92 -45.89 2.03
N THR A 57 -46.14 -45.06 1.39
CA THR A 57 -45.00 -45.55 0.58
C THR A 57 -43.75 -45.82 1.42
N ASP A 58 -43.52 -45.06 2.46
CA ASP A 58 -42.30 -45.19 3.31
C ASP A 58 -42.58 -45.89 4.64
N GLY A 59 -43.87 -46.08 5.01
CA GLY A 59 -44.26 -46.92 6.13
C GLY A 59 -44.26 -46.18 7.48
N ASP A 60 -44.45 -44.89 7.52
CA ASP A 60 -44.53 -44.11 8.74
C ASP A 60 -45.94 -44.03 9.35
N GLY A 61 -46.94 -44.53 8.64
CA GLY A 61 -48.32 -44.57 9.02
C GLY A 61 -49.20 -43.43 8.45
N TRP A 62 -48.59 -42.41 7.83
CA TRP A 62 -49.32 -41.34 7.16
C TRP A 62 -49.57 -41.70 5.69
N SER A 63 -50.70 -41.26 5.15
CA SER A 63 -51.09 -41.61 3.78
C SER A 63 -50.41 -40.70 2.74
N ASP A 64 -49.96 -41.30 1.65
CA ASP A 64 -49.46 -40.59 0.47
C ASP A 64 -50.53 -39.56 -0.02
N PRO A 65 -50.15 -38.41 -0.55
CA PRO A 65 -51.08 -37.47 -1.16
C PRO A 65 -51.69 -38.03 -2.44
N ASP A 66 -53.02 -37.91 -2.57
CA ASP A 66 -53.82 -38.27 -3.75
C ASP A 66 -54.65 -37.08 -4.25
N PRO A 67 -54.03 -36.01 -4.76
CA PRO A 67 -54.74 -34.78 -5.14
C PRO A 67 -55.71 -34.95 -6.32
N THR A 68 -55.65 -36.09 -7.00
CA THR A 68 -56.47 -36.38 -8.16
C THR A 68 -57.52 -37.50 -7.92
N ALA A 69 -57.58 -38.00 -6.69
CA ALA A 69 -58.43 -39.08 -6.28
C ALA A 69 -58.33 -40.37 -7.18
N ILE A 70 -57.07 -40.80 -7.38
CA ILE A 70 -56.80 -42.00 -8.20
C ILE A 70 -57.12 -43.28 -7.42
N TRP A 71 -56.78 -43.32 -6.14
CA TRP A 71 -56.98 -44.47 -5.23
C TRP A 71 -57.93 -44.21 -4.05
N SER A 72 -58.27 -42.92 -3.85
CA SER A 72 -59.23 -42.52 -2.84
C SER A 72 -60.57 -42.03 -3.47
N SER A 73 -61.63 -41.91 -2.70
CA SER A 73 -62.95 -41.40 -3.17
C SER A 73 -62.97 -39.85 -3.31
N GLU A 74 -62.09 -39.19 -2.64
CA GLU A 74 -61.97 -37.72 -2.59
C GLU A 74 -60.52 -37.32 -2.71
N PRO A 75 -60.19 -36.19 -3.35
CA PRO A 75 -58.82 -35.65 -3.38
C PRO A 75 -58.27 -35.48 -1.96
N TRP A 76 -57.01 -35.83 -1.80
CA TRP A 76 -56.30 -35.76 -0.54
C TRP A 76 -54.92 -35.15 -0.76
N SER A 77 -54.68 -34.02 -0.20
CA SER A 77 -53.44 -33.26 -0.37
C SER A 77 -52.72 -33.04 0.95
N VAL A 78 -51.48 -32.58 0.90
CA VAL A 78 -50.71 -32.16 2.08
C VAL A 78 -51.48 -31.11 2.89
N ALA A 79 -52.19 -30.18 2.22
CA ALA A 79 -53.04 -29.19 2.89
C ALA A 79 -54.23 -29.79 3.62
N ASP A 80 -54.64 -31.02 3.29
CA ASP A 80 -55.72 -31.76 3.94
C ASP A 80 -55.21 -32.70 5.04
N GLY A 81 -53.88 -32.83 5.19
CA GLY A 81 -53.20 -33.64 6.19
C GLY A 81 -52.51 -34.91 5.64
N ALA A 82 -52.36 -35.03 4.31
CA ALA A 82 -51.54 -36.10 3.74
C ALA A 82 -50.06 -35.91 4.08
N ASP A 83 -49.30 -36.99 4.00
CA ASP A 83 -47.88 -36.96 4.18
C ASP A 83 -47.19 -36.02 3.19
N ALA A 84 -46.47 -35.06 3.71
CA ALA A 84 -45.68 -34.10 2.92
C ALA A 84 -44.40 -34.71 2.35
N PHE A 85 -43.92 -35.79 2.99
CA PHE A 85 -42.60 -36.42 2.67
C PHE A 85 -42.76 -37.91 2.41
N HIS A 86 -43.69 -38.36 1.61
CA HIS A 86 -44.08 -39.73 1.35
C HIS A 86 -42.98 -40.74 0.92
N LEU A 87 -41.73 -40.33 0.96
CA LEU A 87 -40.51 -41.15 0.73
C LEU A 87 -39.54 -41.09 1.92
N ASP A 88 -39.91 -40.41 3.01
CA ASP A 88 -39.07 -40.24 4.19
C ASP A 88 -39.85 -40.55 5.48
N ALA A 89 -39.82 -41.79 5.93
CA ALA A 89 -40.48 -42.27 7.14
C ALA A 89 -40.12 -41.54 8.44
N THR A 90 -39.34 -40.48 8.40
CA THR A 90 -38.97 -39.66 9.55
C THR A 90 -39.64 -38.29 9.57
N GLN A 91 -40.27 -37.95 8.45
CA GLN A 91 -40.98 -36.67 8.26
C GLN A 91 -42.34 -36.92 7.62
N TRP A 92 -43.38 -36.21 8.06
CA TRP A 92 -44.74 -36.31 7.49
C TRP A 92 -45.50 -34.98 7.44
N SER A 93 -45.03 -33.96 8.12
CA SER A 93 -45.62 -32.62 8.08
C SER A 93 -44.66 -31.55 7.69
N ASP A 94 -45.17 -30.55 6.97
CA ASP A 94 -44.49 -29.36 6.50
C ASP A 94 -45.52 -28.20 6.63
N TRP A 95 -45.44 -27.47 7.73
CA TRP A 95 -46.47 -26.50 8.08
C TRP A 95 -46.43 -25.24 7.22
N ASP A 96 -45.25 -24.74 6.90
CA ASP A 96 -45.07 -23.50 6.14
C ASP A 96 -44.79 -23.72 4.64
N GLY A 97 -44.54 -24.97 4.24
CA GLY A 97 -44.46 -25.37 2.84
C GLY A 97 -43.08 -25.11 2.19
N ASP A 98 -42.04 -25.15 2.97
CA ASP A 98 -40.66 -24.86 2.51
C ASP A 98 -39.88 -26.12 2.12
N LEU A 99 -40.46 -27.32 2.30
CA LEU A 99 -39.87 -28.63 2.00
C LEU A 99 -38.90 -29.15 3.07
N PHE A 100 -38.83 -28.54 4.23
CA PHE A 100 -38.18 -29.11 5.40
C PHE A 100 -39.21 -29.66 6.36
N GLY A 101 -38.90 -30.78 7.01
CA GLY A 101 -39.90 -31.49 7.81
C GLY A 101 -39.97 -30.97 9.24
N ASP A 102 -41.22 -30.91 9.76
CA ASP A 102 -41.50 -30.43 11.11
C ASP A 102 -40.97 -31.32 12.24
N ASN A 103 -40.68 -32.60 11.98
CA ASN A 103 -40.14 -33.49 13.00
C ASN A 103 -38.66 -33.20 13.30
N TRP A 104 -38.28 -33.36 14.56
CA TRP A 104 -36.92 -33.05 15.01
C TRP A 104 -36.23 -34.22 15.70
N ALA A 105 -34.89 -34.32 15.61
CA ALA A 105 -34.12 -35.37 16.24
C ALA A 105 -33.35 -34.92 17.50
N ASP A 106 -33.15 -33.62 17.71
CA ASP A 106 -32.46 -33.10 18.88
C ASP A 106 -33.42 -32.96 20.08
N GLU A 107 -33.15 -33.75 21.14
CA GLU A 107 -33.95 -33.66 22.38
C GLU A 107 -33.95 -32.27 23.02
N ALA A 108 -32.90 -31.48 22.80
CA ALA A 108 -32.82 -30.12 23.35
C ALA A 108 -33.87 -29.17 22.78
N TRP A 109 -34.46 -29.49 21.61
CA TRP A 109 -35.52 -28.69 21.03
C TRP A 109 -36.91 -28.95 21.66
N GLY A 110 -37.02 -30.05 22.41
CA GLY A 110 -38.31 -30.53 22.92
C GLY A 110 -39.12 -29.52 23.74
N GLU A 111 -38.45 -28.62 24.50
CA GLU A 111 -39.18 -27.63 25.31
C GLU A 111 -39.93 -26.60 24.43
N TRP A 112 -39.27 -26.02 23.45
CA TRP A 112 -39.88 -24.98 22.61
C TRP A 112 -40.72 -25.57 21.46
N ARG A 113 -40.33 -26.73 20.92
CA ARG A 113 -41.08 -27.42 19.87
C ARG A 113 -42.41 -27.96 20.37
N ASN A 114 -42.45 -28.57 21.55
CA ASN A 114 -43.72 -29.04 22.15
C ASN A 114 -44.69 -27.89 22.40
N ASP A 115 -44.25 -26.70 22.72
CA ASP A 115 -45.10 -25.51 22.85
C ASP A 115 -45.65 -25.02 21.50
N SER A 116 -44.95 -25.29 20.39
CA SER A 116 -45.41 -24.93 19.05
C SER A 116 -46.56 -25.77 18.57
N GLY A 117 -46.63 -27.03 18.99
CA GLY A 117 -47.60 -28.01 18.53
C GLY A 117 -47.41 -28.49 17.09
N LEU A 118 -46.23 -28.25 16.53
CA LEU A 118 -45.82 -28.63 15.17
C LEU A 118 -44.75 -29.73 15.24
N GLY A 119 -44.91 -30.77 14.43
CA GLY A 119 -44.03 -31.93 14.37
C GLY A 119 -43.95 -32.72 15.66
N GLN A 120 -43.09 -33.71 15.70
CA GLN A 120 -42.82 -34.61 16.84
C GLN A 120 -41.35 -34.92 16.92
N TRP A 121 -40.89 -35.29 18.13
CA TRP A 121 -39.57 -35.86 18.26
C TRP A 121 -39.48 -37.22 17.58
N PHE A 122 -38.58 -37.41 16.68
CA PHE A 122 -38.36 -38.68 15.98
C PHE A 122 -36.85 -38.94 15.86
N GLU A 123 -36.41 -40.11 16.31
CA GLU A 123 -35.01 -40.49 16.28
C GLU A 123 -34.50 -40.47 14.83
N ASN A 124 -33.49 -39.69 14.56
CA ASN A 124 -32.89 -39.48 13.24
C ASN A 124 -33.83 -38.82 12.21
N ALA A 125 -34.73 -37.94 12.63
CA ALA A 125 -35.47 -37.10 11.70
C ALA A 125 -34.52 -36.42 10.72
N SER A 126 -34.77 -36.60 9.44
CA SER A 126 -33.96 -36.06 8.38
C SER A 126 -34.30 -34.56 8.18
N THR A 127 -33.31 -33.76 7.86
CA THR A 127 -33.46 -32.34 7.53
C THR A 127 -34.56 -31.63 8.33
N PRO A 128 -34.47 -31.65 9.68
CA PRO A 128 -35.49 -31.07 10.52
C PRO A 128 -35.57 -29.54 10.35
N ASP A 129 -36.77 -29.03 10.11
CA ASP A 129 -37.00 -27.61 10.02
C ASP A 129 -36.76 -26.91 11.36
N TYR A 130 -35.90 -25.92 11.40
CA TYR A 130 -35.64 -25.08 12.56
C TYR A 130 -36.71 -23.99 12.75
N CYS A 131 -37.34 -23.54 11.67
CA CYS A 131 -38.28 -22.41 11.66
C CYS A 131 -39.69 -22.78 11.18
N PRO A 132 -40.37 -23.82 11.73
CA PRO A 132 -41.53 -24.47 11.16
C PRO A 132 -42.83 -23.62 11.07
N ARG A 133 -42.72 -22.33 11.16
CA ARG A 133 -43.83 -21.39 11.00
C ARG A 133 -43.53 -20.28 10.02
N GLU A 134 -42.31 -20.25 9.53
CA GLU A 134 -41.81 -19.18 8.68
C GLU A 134 -41.01 -19.79 7.55
N TRP A 135 -41.56 -19.76 6.36
CA TRP A 135 -40.93 -20.31 5.16
C TRP A 135 -39.50 -19.85 5.01
N GLY A 136 -38.58 -20.77 4.77
CA GLY A 136 -37.18 -20.49 4.59
C GLY A 136 -36.44 -21.42 3.62
N SER A 137 -35.25 -21.03 3.18
CA SER A 137 -34.45 -21.77 2.21
C SER A 137 -33.09 -22.19 2.73
N SER A 138 -32.73 -21.84 3.95
CA SER A 138 -31.41 -22.11 4.51
C SER A 138 -31.10 -23.60 4.64
N THR A 139 -29.84 -23.97 4.32
CA THR A 139 -29.42 -25.37 4.24
C THR A 139 -28.03 -25.64 4.89
N GLU A 140 -27.33 -24.61 5.28
CA GLU A 140 -25.95 -24.73 5.78
C GLU A 140 -25.87 -24.68 7.32
N ASP A 141 -26.72 -23.92 7.97
CA ASP A 141 -26.78 -23.78 9.43
C ASP A 141 -28.05 -24.35 10.04
N ARG A 142 -29.17 -23.68 9.90
CA ARG A 142 -30.52 -24.09 10.33
C ARG A 142 -31.38 -24.34 9.10
N TYR A 143 -31.80 -25.57 8.89
CA TYR A 143 -32.66 -25.90 7.76
C TYR A 143 -34.01 -25.20 7.88
N GLY A 144 -34.55 -24.69 6.78
CA GLY A 144 -35.92 -24.14 6.73
C GLY A 144 -36.06 -22.76 7.37
N CYS A 145 -35.01 -22.04 7.67
CA CYS A 145 -35.10 -20.69 8.15
C CYS A 145 -34.98 -19.66 7.03
N VAL A 146 -35.41 -18.44 7.29
CA VAL A 146 -35.30 -17.35 6.31
C VAL A 146 -33.85 -17.15 5.90
N ASP A 147 -33.66 -17.15 4.61
CA ASP A 147 -32.39 -16.89 3.92
C ASP A 147 -32.72 -15.91 2.80
N THR A 148 -32.25 -14.67 2.90
CA THR A 148 -32.72 -13.59 2.02
C THR A 148 -31.98 -13.54 0.70
N ASP A 149 -30.72 -13.92 0.69
CA ASP A 149 -29.84 -13.85 -0.50
C ASP A 149 -29.57 -15.22 -1.13
N GLU A 150 -30.12 -16.29 -0.51
CA GLU A 150 -30.08 -17.65 -1.03
C GLU A 150 -28.69 -18.27 -1.04
N ASP A 151 -27.82 -17.88 -0.11
CA ASP A 151 -26.48 -18.47 0.03
C ASP A 151 -26.45 -19.77 0.86
N GLY A 152 -27.57 -20.10 1.46
CA GLY A 152 -27.76 -21.29 2.30
C GLY A 152 -27.65 -21.03 3.81
N TRP A 153 -27.20 -19.88 4.23
CA TRP A 153 -27.11 -19.50 5.64
C TRP A 153 -28.34 -18.73 6.08
N SER A 154 -28.80 -18.99 7.30
CA SER A 154 -30.01 -18.35 7.79
C SER A 154 -29.76 -16.92 8.29
N ASN A 155 -30.71 -16.03 8.00
CA ASN A 155 -30.72 -14.69 8.54
C ASN A 155 -30.63 -14.67 10.08
N PRO A 156 -30.00 -13.66 10.69
CA PRO A 156 -30.05 -13.47 12.13
C PRO A 156 -31.47 -13.14 12.62
N ASP A 157 -31.87 -13.66 13.81
CA ASP A 157 -33.10 -13.36 14.50
C ASP A 157 -32.89 -13.10 16.01
N ASP A 158 -33.94 -12.83 16.77
CA ASP A 158 -33.85 -12.52 18.20
C ASP A 158 -33.16 -13.61 19.05
N GLY A 159 -33.12 -14.86 18.59
CA GLY A 159 -32.51 -16.00 19.27
C GLY A 159 -31.24 -16.52 18.59
N TRP A 160 -31.00 -16.09 17.36
CA TRP A 160 -29.96 -16.55 16.50
C TRP A 160 -29.24 -15.37 15.82
N THR A 161 -28.14 -15.00 16.37
CA THR A 161 -27.38 -13.85 15.89
C THR A 161 -25.95 -14.29 15.51
N TYR A 162 -25.35 -13.56 14.62
CA TYR A 162 -23.95 -13.77 14.29
C TYR A 162 -23.07 -13.47 15.52
N TYR A 163 -22.27 -14.45 15.94
CA TYR A 163 -21.25 -14.31 16.98
C TYR A 163 -19.97 -15.01 16.55
N PRO A 164 -18.86 -14.30 16.27
CA PRO A 164 -17.62 -14.88 15.75
C PRO A 164 -17.06 -16.04 16.58
N TRP A 165 -17.25 -15.99 17.91
CA TRP A 165 -16.77 -17.05 18.81
C TRP A 165 -17.59 -18.33 18.78
N ARG A 166 -18.80 -18.32 18.21
CA ARG A 166 -19.63 -19.50 17.98
C ARG A 166 -19.34 -20.15 16.63
N CYS A 167 -18.94 -19.34 15.66
CA CYS A 167 -18.65 -19.80 14.28
C CYS A 167 -17.32 -20.58 14.13
N GLN A 168 -16.68 -21.00 15.23
CA GLN A 168 -15.34 -21.59 15.19
C GLN A 168 -15.27 -23.06 14.72
N ASN A 169 -16.39 -23.79 14.71
CA ASN A 169 -16.46 -25.21 14.36
C ASN A 169 -17.22 -25.47 13.06
N ASN A 170 -16.69 -25.10 11.92
CA ASN A 170 -17.31 -25.24 10.60
C ASN A 170 -18.54 -24.37 10.31
N GLY A 171 -18.79 -23.35 11.12
CA GLY A 171 -19.80 -22.35 10.77
C GLY A 171 -21.26 -22.71 11.03
N THR A 172 -21.57 -23.89 11.57
CA THR A 172 -22.96 -24.36 11.75
C THR A 172 -23.70 -23.81 12.98
N ASP A 173 -23.05 -22.99 13.79
CA ASP A 173 -23.61 -22.46 15.04
C ASP A 173 -23.82 -20.94 15.02
N CYS A 174 -23.88 -20.31 13.86
CA CYS A 174 -24.06 -18.86 13.74
C CYS A 174 -24.95 -18.49 12.54
N ALA A 175 -25.70 -17.40 12.70
CA ALA A 175 -26.43 -16.79 11.61
C ALA A 175 -25.50 -16.20 10.56
N ASP A 176 -26.04 -15.94 9.39
CA ASP A 176 -25.37 -15.19 8.34
C ASP A 176 -24.98 -13.79 8.83
N ALA A 177 -23.73 -13.39 8.57
CA ALA A 177 -23.20 -12.07 8.88
C ALA A 177 -23.66 -11.02 7.84
N PHE A 178 -23.97 -11.46 6.61
CA PHE A 178 -24.28 -10.59 5.47
C PHE A 178 -25.58 -10.96 4.76
N PRO A 179 -26.76 -10.90 5.39
CA PRO A 179 -28.04 -11.41 4.89
C PRO A 179 -28.56 -10.83 3.57
N HIS A 180 -27.76 -10.13 2.84
CA HIS A 180 -28.07 -9.51 1.55
C HIS A 180 -26.93 -9.64 0.53
N ASP A 181 -25.91 -10.46 0.83
CA ASP A 181 -24.78 -10.71 -0.06
C ASP A 181 -24.51 -12.21 -0.18
N GLU A 182 -25.08 -12.83 -1.22
CA GLU A 182 -24.97 -14.27 -1.54
C GLU A 182 -23.54 -14.81 -1.63
N THR A 183 -22.54 -13.92 -1.58
CA THR A 183 -21.13 -14.29 -1.68
C THR A 183 -20.39 -14.24 -0.35
N GLN A 184 -21.02 -13.72 0.71
CA GLN A 184 -20.43 -13.57 2.03
C GLN A 184 -21.42 -14.01 3.12
N TRP A 185 -20.99 -14.80 4.10
CA TRP A 185 -21.80 -15.26 5.22
C TRP A 185 -21.09 -15.21 6.57
N LYS A 186 -19.81 -14.84 6.57
CA LYS A 186 -18.97 -14.88 7.77
C LYS A 186 -18.11 -13.65 7.88
N ASP A 187 -18.00 -13.12 9.09
CA ASP A 187 -17.20 -11.96 9.48
C ASP A 187 -16.59 -12.26 10.85
N ARG A 188 -15.35 -12.74 10.88
CA ARG A 188 -14.73 -13.30 12.07
C ARG A 188 -14.37 -12.25 13.10
N ASP A 189 -13.94 -11.10 12.67
CA ASP A 189 -13.45 -10.03 13.53
C ASP A 189 -14.43 -8.87 13.70
N MET A 190 -15.56 -8.91 12.94
CA MET A 190 -16.68 -7.98 13.02
C MET A 190 -16.35 -6.57 12.53
N ASP A 191 -15.57 -6.47 11.49
CA ASP A 191 -15.27 -5.19 10.87
C ASP A 191 -16.24 -4.80 9.73
N GLY A 192 -17.09 -5.74 9.31
CA GLY A 192 -18.10 -5.55 8.28
C GLY A 192 -17.67 -5.97 6.87
N PHE A 193 -16.52 -6.62 6.75
CA PHE A 193 -16.06 -7.26 5.52
C PHE A 193 -16.06 -8.78 5.67
N GLY A 194 -16.36 -9.49 4.59
CA GLY A 194 -16.59 -10.93 4.67
C GLY A 194 -15.35 -11.78 4.50
N ASP A 195 -15.26 -12.87 5.28
CA ASP A 195 -14.15 -13.80 5.29
C ASP A 195 -13.96 -14.60 3.98
N ASN A 196 -14.96 -14.63 3.07
CA ASN A 196 -14.84 -15.37 1.83
C ASN A 196 -14.00 -14.61 0.80
N PRO A 197 -12.80 -15.10 0.46
CA PRO A 197 -11.87 -14.39 -0.44
C PRO A 197 -12.36 -14.31 -1.89
N ASP A 198 -13.35 -15.14 -2.26
CA ASP A 198 -13.95 -15.16 -3.59
C ASP A 198 -15.27 -14.35 -3.65
N GLY A 199 -15.70 -13.79 -2.53
CA GLY A 199 -16.93 -12.99 -2.40
C GLY A 199 -16.74 -11.51 -2.77
N ASN A 200 -17.84 -10.76 -2.61
CA ASN A 200 -17.80 -9.31 -2.80
C ASN A 200 -17.03 -8.65 -1.64
N SER A 201 -16.15 -7.69 -1.98
CA SER A 201 -15.37 -6.95 -0.99
C SER A 201 -14.78 -7.86 0.10
N PRO A 202 -13.97 -8.84 -0.28
CA PRO A 202 -13.43 -9.80 0.67
C PRO A 202 -12.50 -9.11 1.66
N ASP A 203 -12.52 -9.59 2.90
CA ASP A 203 -11.57 -9.20 3.90
C ASP A 203 -10.20 -9.86 3.66
N ALA A 204 -9.17 -9.03 3.49
CA ALA A 204 -7.79 -9.51 3.36
C ALA A 204 -7.19 -9.93 4.73
N PHE A 205 -7.79 -9.49 5.84
CA PHE A 205 -7.29 -9.72 7.20
C PHE A 205 -8.36 -10.25 8.16
N PRO A 206 -8.95 -11.43 7.97
CA PRO A 206 -10.10 -11.95 8.71
C PRO A 206 -9.96 -12.09 10.23
N ASP A 207 -8.84 -11.76 10.81
CA ASP A 207 -8.57 -11.79 12.25
C ASP A 207 -8.14 -10.39 12.78
N ASN A 208 -8.23 -9.36 11.94
CA ASN A 208 -7.77 -8.01 12.30
C ASN A 208 -8.84 -6.94 12.03
N PRO A 209 -9.71 -6.62 12.99
CA PRO A 209 -10.85 -5.72 12.80
C PRO A 209 -10.47 -4.25 12.50
N THR A 210 -9.23 -3.98 12.23
CA THR A 210 -8.73 -2.66 11.85
C THR A 210 -8.22 -2.60 10.42
N GLN A 211 -8.15 -3.75 9.74
CA GLN A 211 -7.66 -3.88 8.37
C GLN A 211 -8.58 -4.83 7.58
N TRP A 212 -8.93 -4.47 6.37
CA TRP A 212 -9.75 -5.29 5.45
C TRP A 212 -9.25 -5.27 4.00
N LEU A 213 -8.34 -4.36 3.67
CA LEU A 213 -7.81 -4.20 2.31
C LEU A 213 -6.29 -4.26 2.33
N ASP A 214 -5.72 -5.00 1.39
CA ASP A 214 -4.30 -5.11 1.08
C ASP A 214 -4.17 -4.90 -0.43
N SER A 215 -3.86 -3.65 -0.83
CA SER A 215 -3.91 -3.27 -2.24
C SER A 215 -2.75 -3.81 -3.06
N ASP A 216 -1.60 -4.05 -2.45
CA ASP A 216 -0.41 -4.53 -3.15
C ASP A 216 -0.01 -5.97 -2.81
N GLY A 217 -0.65 -6.56 -1.79
CA GLY A 217 -0.51 -7.97 -1.46
C GLY A 217 0.71 -8.33 -0.63
N ASP A 218 1.23 -7.40 0.16
CA ASP A 218 2.42 -7.63 0.97
C ASP A 218 2.13 -8.16 2.39
N GLY A 219 0.87 -8.17 2.79
CA GLY A 219 0.40 -8.65 4.08
C GLY A 219 0.29 -7.58 5.17
N TYR A 220 0.39 -6.31 4.80
CA TYR A 220 0.06 -5.16 5.61
C TYR A 220 -1.17 -4.46 5.05
N GLY A 221 -2.00 -3.90 5.91
CA GLY A 221 -3.29 -3.36 5.50
C GLY A 221 -3.26 -1.86 5.21
N ASP A 222 -4.09 -1.46 4.26
CA ASP A 222 -4.14 -0.09 3.75
C ASP A 222 -4.61 0.96 4.78
N ASN A 223 -5.25 0.53 5.89
CA ASN A 223 -5.74 1.47 6.89
C ASN A 223 -4.59 1.98 7.76
N SER A 224 -4.35 3.28 7.72
CA SER A 224 -3.39 3.93 8.60
C SER A 224 -4.01 4.23 9.97
N GLU A 225 -3.18 4.48 10.99
CA GLU A 225 -3.66 4.89 12.32
C GLU A 225 -4.40 6.25 12.25
N SER A 226 -4.16 7.06 11.24
CA SER A 226 -4.89 8.31 10.99
C SER A 226 -6.29 8.08 10.41
N ASP A 227 -6.50 6.98 9.71
CA ASP A 227 -7.78 6.63 9.09
C ASP A 227 -8.65 5.81 10.04
N TYR A 228 -8.02 4.96 10.85
CA TYR A 228 -8.69 4.10 11.81
C TYR A 228 -7.93 4.03 13.13
N GLU A 229 -8.52 4.56 14.22
CA GLU A 229 -7.89 4.61 15.54
C GLU A 229 -7.54 3.20 16.06
N GLY A 230 -6.27 2.96 16.29
CA GLY A 230 -5.76 1.66 16.74
C GLY A 230 -5.48 0.67 15.61
N ALA A 231 -5.41 1.13 14.36
CA ALA A 231 -4.98 0.29 13.25
C ALA A 231 -3.59 -0.30 13.53
N TRP A 232 -3.47 -1.61 13.37
CA TRP A 232 -2.21 -2.33 13.51
C TRP A 232 -1.92 -3.14 12.25
N GLN A 233 -0.66 -3.43 11.98
CA GLN A 233 -0.20 -3.92 10.67
C GLN A 233 -0.57 -2.98 9.52
N SER A 234 -0.49 -1.66 9.79
CA SER A 234 -0.76 -0.65 8.77
C SER A 234 0.36 -0.60 7.75
N ASP A 235 -0.03 -0.35 6.51
CA ASP A 235 0.87 -0.08 5.41
C ASP A 235 0.90 1.43 5.12
N ASN A 236 2.09 2.00 5.14
CA ASN A 236 2.31 3.39 4.73
C ASN A 236 2.54 3.52 3.21
N PHE A 237 2.66 2.40 2.49
CA PHE A 237 3.00 2.33 1.07
C PHE A 237 2.10 1.37 0.29
N SER A 238 0.79 1.46 0.46
CA SER A 238 -0.25 0.56 -0.06
C SER A 238 -0.26 0.28 -1.58
N SER A 239 0.77 0.69 -2.28
CA SER A 239 1.00 0.40 -3.70
C SER A 239 2.42 -0.12 -3.99
N ASP A 240 3.22 -0.36 -2.96
CA ASP A 240 4.58 -0.89 -3.09
C ASP A 240 4.79 -2.10 -2.18
N PRO A 241 4.60 -3.33 -2.69
CA PRO A 241 4.68 -4.57 -1.89
C PRO A 241 6.09 -4.86 -1.34
N THR A 242 6.98 -3.93 -1.44
CA THR A 242 8.33 -4.03 -0.88
C THR A 242 8.58 -3.10 0.29
N GLN A 243 7.62 -2.22 0.59
CA GLN A 243 7.68 -1.26 1.68
C GLN A 243 6.33 -1.20 2.42
N TRP A 244 6.33 -1.12 3.74
CA TRP A 244 5.12 -1.04 4.58
C TRP A 244 5.26 -0.10 5.78
N ALA A 245 6.49 0.25 6.17
CA ALA A 245 6.75 1.10 7.33
C ALA A 245 7.55 2.34 6.94
N ASP A 246 7.21 3.45 7.58
CA ASP A 246 7.90 4.73 7.49
C ASP A 246 7.94 5.32 8.91
N PHE A 247 9.03 5.12 9.60
CA PHE A 247 9.15 5.43 11.02
C PHE A 247 9.24 6.94 11.29
N ASP A 248 9.89 7.68 10.41
CA ASP A 248 10.08 9.12 10.60
C ASP A 248 9.16 9.99 9.75
N GLY A 249 8.39 9.37 8.83
CA GLY A 249 7.31 10.02 8.10
C GLY A 249 7.76 10.86 6.91
N ASP A 250 8.88 10.51 6.29
CA ASP A 250 9.44 11.28 5.18
C ASP A 250 9.03 10.79 3.79
N GLY A 251 8.34 9.65 3.72
CA GLY A 251 7.85 9.05 2.49
C GLY A 251 8.79 8.05 1.85
N TYR A 252 9.88 7.66 2.53
CA TYR A 252 10.74 6.55 2.14
C TYR A 252 10.56 5.39 3.11
N GLY A 253 10.59 4.16 2.58
CA GLY A 253 10.26 2.98 3.37
C GLY A 253 11.46 2.37 4.10
N ASP A 254 11.19 1.88 5.32
CA ASP A 254 12.22 1.35 6.23
C ASP A 254 12.83 0.02 5.79
N ASN A 255 12.19 -0.72 4.87
CA ASN A 255 12.70 -2.01 4.42
C ASN A 255 13.91 -1.82 3.50
N GLN A 256 15.09 -2.11 4.03
CA GLN A 256 16.37 -1.96 3.31
C GLN A 256 16.52 -2.85 2.06
N SER A 257 15.60 -3.78 1.85
CA SER A 257 15.56 -4.66 0.67
C SER A 257 14.48 -4.26 -0.33
N GLY A 258 13.67 -3.26 0.02
CA GLY A 258 12.57 -2.74 -0.79
C GLY A 258 13.02 -1.71 -1.83
N ASN A 259 12.05 -1.15 -2.52
CA ASN A 259 12.27 -0.05 -3.46
C ASN A 259 12.68 1.22 -2.70
N GLN A 260 13.68 1.93 -3.20
CA GLN A 260 14.13 3.21 -2.66
C GLN A 260 14.16 3.23 -1.12
N PRO A 261 14.92 2.31 -0.49
CA PRO A 261 14.92 2.17 0.95
C PRO A 261 15.43 3.44 1.64
N ASP A 262 14.77 3.82 2.73
CA ASP A 262 15.27 4.89 3.57
C ASP A 262 16.62 4.53 4.20
N ALA A 263 17.63 5.30 3.92
CA ALA A 263 18.96 5.13 4.49
C ALA A 263 19.10 5.79 5.88
N CYS A 264 18.13 6.63 6.26
CA CYS A 264 18.11 7.40 7.50
C CYS A 264 16.86 7.17 8.37
N VAL A 265 16.37 5.97 8.45
CA VAL A 265 15.14 5.43 9.09
C VAL A 265 14.59 6.15 10.35
N ASN A 266 15.39 6.90 11.07
CA ASN A 266 14.99 7.59 12.31
C ASN A 266 15.11 9.11 12.18
N ARG A 267 15.30 9.62 10.99
CA ARG A 267 15.60 11.03 10.76
C ARG A 267 15.14 11.47 9.38
N ALA A 268 13.93 11.97 9.33
CA ALA A 268 13.28 12.42 8.10
C ALA A 268 14.17 13.30 7.21
N GLY A 269 14.16 13.01 5.93
CA GLY A 269 14.90 13.75 4.94
C GLY A 269 14.28 13.70 3.55
N SER A 270 14.87 14.43 2.61
CA SER A 270 14.36 14.58 1.25
C SER A 270 15.33 14.14 0.17
N SER A 271 16.50 13.66 0.55
CA SER A 271 17.53 13.26 -0.41
C SER A 271 17.09 12.04 -1.25
N TYR A 272 17.50 12.03 -2.54
CA TYR A 272 17.13 10.98 -3.50
C TYR A 272 18.23 10.67 -4.54
N GLN A 273 19.35 11.39 -4.54
CA GLN A 273 20.41 11.22 -5.52
C GLN A 273 21.48 10.21 -5.05
N ASP A 274 21.80 10.20 -3.77
CA ASP A 274 22.81 9.33 -3.17
C ASP A 274 22.19 8.32 -2.19
N ARG A 275 21.56 8.78 -1.13
CA ARG A 275 20.80 8.02 -0.13
C ARG A 275 19.37 8.56 -0.10
N HIS A 276 18.40 7.69 -0.16
CA HIS A 276 16.99 8.11 0.00
C HIS A 276 16.69 8.41 1.47
N GLY A 277 15.80 9.37 1.72
CA GLY A 277 15.25 9.62 3.05
C GLY A 277 16.24 10.26 4.03
N CYS A 278 17.39 10.75 3.59
CA CYS A 278 18.31 11.42 4.48
C CYS A 278 18.15 12.94 4.44
N PRO A 279 18.54 13.66 5.51
CA PRO A 279 18.51 15.11 5.52
C PRO A 279 19.25 15.73 4.34
N ASP A 280 18.57 16.66 3.72
CA ASP A 280 19.01 17.46 2.59
C ASP A 280 18.58 18.90 2.88
N SER A 281 19.53 19.78 3.20
CA SER A 281 19.22 21.10 3.73
C SER A 281 18.85 22.10 2.67
N ASP A 282 19.40 21.99 1.48
CA ASP A 282 19.22 22.93 0.39
C ASP A 282 18.28 22.42 -0.71
N GLY A 283 17.96 21.12 -0.68
CA GLY A 283 16.95 20.52 -1.55
C GLY A 283 17.46 20.15 -2.94
N ASP A 284 18.74 19.93 -3.10
CA ASP A 284 19.33 19.51 -4.38
C ASP A 284 19.23 18.01 -4.65
N GLY A 285 18.82 17.25 -3.65
CA GLY A 285 18.64 15.79 -3.68
C GLY A 285 19.83 15.00 -3.15
N TRP A 286 20.95 15.63 -2.84
CA TRP A 286 22.08 14.98 -2.19
C TRP A 286 21.96 15.07 -0.68
N SER A 287 22.37 14.00 0.02
CA SER A 287 22.26 13.98 1.46
C SER A 287 23.36 14.75 2.17
N ASN A 288 22.98 15.49 3.21
CA ASN A 288 23.94 16.14 4.09
C ASN A 288 24.96 15.14 4.64
N PRO A 289 26.21 15.53 4.80
CA PRO A 289 27.23 14.67 5.37
C PRO A 289 26.97 14.37 6.85
N ASP A 290 27.36 13.18 7.29
CA ASP A 290 27.34 12.75 8.68
C ASP A 290 28.61 11.93 9.05
N SER A 291 28.68 11.40 10.26
CA SER A 291 29.86 10.67 10.74
C SER A 291 30.17 9.38 9.99
N GLY A 292 29.17 8.82 9.28
CA GLY A 292 29.29 7.60 8.45
C GLY A 292 29.25 7.88 6.96
N TRP A 293 28.90 9.10 6.59
CA TRP A 293 28.73 9.54 5.22
C TRP A 293 29.41 10.91 5.04
N LEU A 294 30.69 10.86 4.74
CA LEU A 294 31.51 12.05 4.65
C LEU A 294 31.21 12.84 3.38
N PRO A 295 31.42 14.18 3.41
CA PRO A 295 31.30 15.00 2.21
C PRO A 295 32.35 14.62 1.17
N HIS A 296 32.05 14.87 -0.08
CA HIS A 296 33.02 14.75 -1.15
C HIS A 296 34.22 15.71 -0.89
N PRO A 297 35.50 15.34 -1.19
CA PRO A 297 35.96 14.09 -1.82
C PRO A 297 36.27 12.96 -0.84
N SER A 298 36.12 13.15 0.47
CA SER A 298 36.40 12.12 1.49
C SER A 298 35.37 11.02 1.54
N GLY A 299 34.16 11.25 1.01
CA GLY A 299 33.02 10.34 0.95
C GLY A 299 32.14 10.63 -0.28
N PHE A 300 30.85 10.40 -0.15
CA PHE A 300 29.86 10.57 -1.21
C PHE A 300 28.72 11.54 -0.81
N GLY A 301 28.77 12.09 0.40
CA GLY A 301 27.82 13.09 0.85
C GLY A 301 28.04 14.43 0.17
N ASP A 302 27.02 15.28 0.25
CA ASP A 302 27.05 16.62 -0.27
C ASP A 302 28.21 17.42 0.30
N ALA A 303 29.00 18.04 -0.56
CA ALA A 303 30.13 18.91 -0.17
C ALA A 303 29.63 20.32 0.23
N PHE A 304 28.45 20.71 -0.23
CA PHE A 304 27.88 22.07 -0.08
C PHE A 304 26.45 22.08 0.46
N PRO A 305 26.18 21.57 1.66
CA PRO A 305 24.82 21.32 2.18
C PRO A 305 23.88 22.55 2.35
N GLU A 306 24.31 23.70 1.94
CA GLU A 306 23.57 24.97 1.99
C GLU A 306 23.46 25.65 0.62
N GLU A 307 23.98 24.96 -0.44
CA GLU A 307 24.08 25.52 -1.78
C GLU A 307 23.53 24.59 -2.85
N PRO A 308 22.27 24.71 -3.24
CA PRO A 308 21.55 23.74 -4.09
C PRO A 308 22.06 23.64 -5.53
N SER A 309 23.06 24.42 -5.88
CA SER A 309 23.66 24.33 -7.22
C SER A 309 25.00 23.59 -7.23
N GLN A 310 25.48 23.13 -6.07
CA GLN A 310 26.74 22.43 -5.93
C GLN A 310 26.60 21.25 -4.94
N TRP A 311 27.21 20.09 -5.24
CA TRP A 311 27.19 18.89 -4.39
C TRP A 311 28.50 18.10 -4.38
N HIS A 312 29.36 18.30 -5.38
CA HIS A 312 30.66 17.65 -5.46
C HIS A 312 31.80 18.66 -5.42
N ASP A 313 32.89 18.25 -4.80
CA ASP A 313 34.15 18.95 -4.73
C ASP A 313 35.28 17.89 -4.81
N VAL A 314 35.79 17.65 -6.02
CA VAL A 314 36.66 16.50 -6.29
C VAL A 314 38.06 16.67 -5.71
N ASP A 315 38.59 17.89 -5.66
CA ASP A 315 39.92 18.16 -5.15
C ASP A 315 39.94 18.75 -3.73
N GLY A 316 38.79 19.12 -3.21
CA GLY A 316 38.59 19.53 -1.82
C GLY A 316 39.02 20.97 -1.56
N ASP A 317 38.93 21.85 -2.54
CA ASP A 317 39.37 23.26 -2.44
C ASP A 317 38.23 24.19 -1.97
N GLY A 318 36.99 23.70 -1.92
CA GLY A 318 35.83 24.44 -1.48
C GLY A 318 35.06 25.16 -2.59
N PHE A 319 35.38 24.87 -3.85
CA PHE A 319 34.61 25.27 -5.03
C PHE A 319 33.94 24.05 -5.65
N GLY A 320 32.69 24.23 -6.13
CA GLY A 320 31.89 23.10 -6.60
C GLY A 320 32.11 22.75 -8.07
N ASP A 321 32.09 21.44 -8.37
CA ASP A 321 32.33 20.91 -9.71
C ASP A 321 31.25 21.17 -10.73
N ASN A 322 30.02 21.56 -10.30
CA ASN A 322 28.94 21.86 -11.22
C ASN A 322 29.20 23.18 -11.96
N ARG A 323 29.38 23.09 -13.27
CA ARG A 323 29.70 24.20 -14.16
C ARG A 323 28.49 24.68 -14.98
N SER A 324 27.26 24.43 -14.51
CA SER A 324 26.08 24.97 -15.15
C SER A 324 26.06 26.52 -15.09
N GLU A 325 25.36 27.15 -16.01
CA GLU A 325 25.37 28.62 -16.14
C GLU A 325 24.92 29.35 -14.86
N ASP A 326 24.09 28.70 -14.06
CA ASP A 326 23.53 29.23 -12.81
C ASP A 326 24.23 28.68 -11.55
N ALA A 327 25.27 27.86 -11.68
CA ALA A 327 25.97 27.30 -10.54
C ALA A 327 26.73 28.36 -9.75
N TRP A 328 26.64 28.27 -8.42
CA TRP A 328 27.37 29.14 -7.53
C TRP A 328 28.88 28.83 -7.57
N GLN A 329 29.69 29.83 -7.85
CA GLN A 329 31.18 29.77 -7.82
C GLN A 329 31.74 28.46 -8.43
N PRO A 330 31.42 28.15 -9.70
CA PRO A 330 31.80 26.89 -10.30
C PRO A 330 33.31 26.73 -10.41
N ASP A 331 33.84 25.61 -9.91
CA ASP A 331 35.26 25.33 -10.04
C ASP A 331 35.68 25.20 -11.52
N SER A 332 36.67 25.98 -11.88
CA SER A 332 37.25 25.95 -13.22
C SER A 332 38.40 24.91 -13.37
N CYS A 333 38.88 24.39 -12.24
CA CYS A 333 40.00 23.45 -12.17
C CYS A 333 39.69 22.19 -11.31
N PRO A 334 38.57 21.45 -11.49
CA PRO A 334 37.99 20.48 -10.56
C PRO A 334 38.85 19.25 -10.24
N ALA A 335 40.06 19.18 -10.62
CA ALA A 335 40.97 18.11 -10.29
C ALA A 335 42.31 18.64 -9.78
N THR A 336 42.41 19.95 -9.52
CA THR A 336 43.63 20.61 -9.13
C THR A 336 43.33 21.71 -8.13
N TRP A 337 43.52 21.41 -6.87
CA TRP A 337 43.26 22.31 -5.75
C TRP A 337 43.76 23.73 -6.00
N GLY A 338 42.89 24.72 -5.72
CA GLY A 338 43.23 26.14 -5.93
C GLY A 338 42.44 27.11 -5.08
N GLU A 339 42.90 28.35 -4.97
CA GLU A 339 42.26 29.40 -4.17
C GLU A 339 41.85 30.63 -4.99
N SER A 340 41.99 30.59 -6.31
CA SER A 340 41.68 31.73 -7.16
C SER A 340 40.17 32.09 -7.15
N THR A 341 39.89 33.40 -7.17
CA THR A 341 38.51 33.92 -7.02
C THR A 341 38.17 35.08 -7.96
N ARG A 342 39.12 35.56 -8.75
CA ARG A 342 38.96 36.75 -9.61
C ARG A 342 38.62 36.42 -11.05
N ASP A 343 39.34 35.47 -11.62
CA ASP A 343 39.28 35.12 -13.04
C ASP A 343 38.61 33.73 -13.23
N ARG A 344 39.13 32.72 -12.58
CA ARG A 344 38.65 31.36 -12.54
C ARG A 344 38.56 30.91 -11.08
N TRP A 345 37.42 30.47 -10.65
CA TRP A 345 37.24 29.91 -9.31
C TRP A 345 37.96 28.56 -9.18
N GLY A 346 38.57 28.30 -8.04
CA GLY A 346 39.15 26.98 -7.73
C GLY A 346 40.39 26.59 -8.53
N CYS A 347 41.08 27.54 -9.12
CA CYS A 347 42.35 27.24 -9.82
C CYS A 347 43.56 27.60 -8.97
N PRO A 348 44.74 27.01 -9.25
CA PRO A 348 45.97 27.35 -8.57
C PRO A 348 46.26 28.87 -8.59
N ASP A 349 46.59 29.39 -7.43
CA ASP A 349 46.93 30.80 -7.16
C ASP A 349 48.11 30.77 -6.18
N SER A 350 49.34 30.93 -6.72
CA SER A 350 50.54 30.67 -5.96
C SER A 350 50.91 31.77 -4.94
N ASP A 351 50.44 32.98 -5.15
CA ASP A 351 50.73 34.10 -4.26
C ASP A 351 49.50 34.59 -3.46
N GLY A 352 48.29 34.07 -3.77
CA GLY A 352 47.08 34.32 -2.99
C GLY A 352 46.43 35.67 -3.28
N ASP A 353 46.64 36.25 -4.46
CA ASP A 353 46.04 37.52 -4.82
C ASP A 353 44.60 37.40 -5.42
N GLY A 354 44.18 36.16 -5.69
CA GLY A 354 42.87 35.81 -6.24
C GLY A 354 42.89 35.58 -7.75
N SER A 355 43.98 35.87 -8.46
CA SER A 355 44.10 35.57 -9.87
C SER A 355 44.75 34.22 -10.07
N SER A 356 44.26 33.45 -11.08
CA SER A 356 44.81 32.10 -11.28
C SER A 356 46.16 32.10 -11.97
N ASP A 357 47.05 31.18 -11.56
CA ASP A 357 48.32 30.92 -12.21
C ASP A 357 48.13 30.57 -13.71
N PRO A 358 49.07 30.95 -14.58
CA PRO A 358 49.03 30.52 -15.96
C PRO A 358 49.21 29.01 -16.10
N GLN A 359 48.38 28.40 -16.96
CA GLN A 359 48.44 26.98 -17.33
C GLN A 359 48.55 26.86 -18.87
N PRO A 360 49.73 27.10 -19.43
CA PRO A 360 49.90 27.18 -20.90
C PRO A 360 49.51 25.89 -21.63
N GLU A 361 49.65 24.73 -21.00
CA GLU A 361 49.27 23.42 -21.52
C GLU A 361 47.74 23.28 -21.70
N LEU A 362 46.96 24.06 -20.98
CA LEU A 362 45.52 24.16 -21.08
C LEU A 362 45.05 25.38 -21.90
N GLY A 363 45.98 26.13 -22.44
CA GLY A 363 45.70 27.35 -23.19
C GLY A 363 45.36 28.57 -22.32
N TRP A 364 45.57 28.49 -21.01
CA TRP A 364 45.37 29.58 -20.08
C TRP A 364 46.70 30.32 -19.87
N LEU A 365 46.89 31.38 -20.66
CA LEU A 365 48.12 32.12 -20.73
C LEU A 365 48.13 33.32 -19.81
N ALA A 366 49.32 33.69 -19.30
CA ALA A 366 49.55 34.92 -18.59
C ALA A 366 49.18 36.15 -19.44
N HIS A 367 48.71 37.19 -18.79
CA HIS A 367 48.47 38.46 -19.43
C HIS A 367 49.82 39.03 -20.01
N PRO A 368 49.81 39.66 -21.17
CA PRO A 368 48.69 40.06 -22.03
C PRO A 368 48.29 39.03 -23.08
N MET A 369 48.98 37.89 -23.19
CA MET A 369 48.61 36.85 -24.16
C MET A 369 47.35 36.05 -23.79
N GLY A 370 46.92 36.07 -22.52
CA GLY A 370 45.76 35.46 -21.96
C GLY A 370 45.15 36.30 -20.85
N LEU A 371 44.46 35.62 -19.90
CA LEU A 371 43.80 36.27 -18.77
C LEU A 371 44.33 35.79 -17.41
N ALA A 372 45.30 34.87 -17.41
CA ALA A 372 45.93 34.39 -16.19
C ALA A 372 46.84 35.48 -15.59
N ASP A 373 47.17 35.27 -14.31
CA ASP A 373 48.10 36.13 -13.60
C ASP A 373 49.41 36.28 -14.35
N ALA A 374 49.85 37.53 -14.53
CA ALA A 374 51.12 37.85 -15.13
C ALA A 374 52.28 37.71 -14.14
N PHE A 375 51.98 37.72 -12.83
CA PHE A 375 52.99 37.79 -11.75
C PHE A 375 52.72 36.75 -10.65
N PRO A 376 52.72 35.44 -10.92
CA PRO A 376 52.30 34.37 -9.99
C PRO A 376 53.12 34.22 -8.68
N ALA A 377 54.00 35.18 -8.39
CA ALA A 377 54.78 35.21 -7.18
C ALA A 377 54.74 36.61 -6.51
N ASP A 378 53.91 37.52 -6.99
CA ASP A 378 53.77 38.86 -6.43
C ASP A 378 52.28 39.19 -6.12
N PRO A 379 51.80 38.98 -4.89
CA PRO A 379 50.39 39.19 -4.54
C PRO A 379 49.90 40.63 -4.67
N THR A 380 50.74 41.52 -5.17
CA THR A 380 50.38 42.93 -5.37
C THR A 380 50.20 43.28 -6.85
N GLN A 381 50.51 42.35 -7.77
CA GLN A 381 50.41 42.54 -9.21
C GLN A 381 49.78 41.30 -9.86
N TRP A 382 48.89 41.44 -10.82
CA TRP A 382 48.23 40.33 -11.55
C TRP A 382 48.03 40.63 -13.04
N TRP A 383 48.21 41.87 -13.44
CA TRP A 383 47.90 42.32 -14.78
C TRP A 383 49.08 43.09 -15.39
N ASP A 384 49.43 42.82 -16.64
CA ASP A 384 50.48 43.43 -17.40
C ASP A 384 49.94 43.65 -18.83
N ALA A 385 49.49 44.87 -19.15
CA ALA A 385 48.72 45.13 -20.37
C ALA A 385 49.60 45.18 -21.63
N ASP A 386 50.83 45.62 -21.50
CA ASP A 386 51.74 45.77 -22.64
C ASP A 386 52.84 44.67 -22.69
N GLY A 387 52.98 43.85 -21.63
CA GLY A 387 53.85 42.70 -21.61
C GLY A 387 55.29 42.99 -21.33
N ASP A 388 55.57 44.09 -20.66
CA ASP A 388 56.97 44.52 -20.41
C ASP A 388 57.54 43.96 -19.09
N GLY A 389 56.72 43.29 -18.26
CA GLY A 389 57.09 42.67 -16.99
C GLY A 389 56.96 43.58 -15.78
N PHE A 390 56.32 44.75 -15.92
CA PHE A 390 55.84 45.59 -14.80
C PHE A 390 54.37 45.54 -14.67
N GLY A 391 53.84 45.49 -13.42
CA GLY A 391 52.43 45.27 -13.17
C GLY A 391 51.60 46.56 -13.15
N ASP A 392 50.38 46.47 -13.68
CA ASP A 392 49.48 47.61 -13.85
C ASP A 392 48.82 48.10 -12.56
N ASN A 393 48.92 47.38 -11.45
CA ASN A 393 48.34 47.81 -10.19
C ASN A 393 49.08 48.99 -9.60
N GLN A 394 48.39 50.15 -9.56
CA GLN A 394 48.92 51.41 -9.08
C GLN A 394 48.60 51.67 -7.57
N ASN A 395 48.04 50.68 -6.86
CA ASN A 395 47.65 50.88 -5.47
C ASN A 395 48.87 51.09 -4.56
N ILE A 396 48.67 51.78 -3.45
CA ILE A 396 49.72 51.99 -2.44
C ILE A 396 50.17 50.60 -1.91
N GLY A 397 51.40 50.28 -2.06
CA GLY A 397 52.02 49.02 -1.64
C GLY A 397 52.24 48.04 -2.78
N ALA A 398 51.76 48.31 -3.99
CA ALA A 398 52.09 47.51 -5.16
C ALA A 398 53.59 47.57 -5.50
N THR A 399 54.12 46.39 -5.81
CA THR A 399 55.55 46.27 -6.19
C THR A 399 55.75 46.81 -7.59
N GLY A 400 56.71 47.75 -7.75
CA GLY A 400 57.14 48.28 -9.04
C GLY A 400 55.98 48.60 -10.02
N PRO A 401 55.02 49.45 -9.63
CA PRO A 401 53.85 49.67 -10.49
C PRO A 401 54.23 50.35 -11.81
N ASP A 402 53.76 49.77 -12.90
CA ASP A 402 53.98 50.34 -14.25
C ASP A 402 53.29 51.70 -14.38
N ARG A 403 54.05 52.62 -14.83
CA ARG A 403 53.60 54.02 -15.04
C ARG A 403 53.27 54.31 -16.50
N CYS A 404 53.50 53.35 -17.38
CA CYS A 404 53.30 53.46 -18.82
C CYS A 404 52.53 52.26 -19.40
N LYS A 405 51.52 51.83 -18.77
CA LYS A 405 50.72 50.61 -18.92
C LYS A 405 50.36 50.12 -20.34
N ASP A 406 50.41 51.07 -21.32
CA ASP A 406 50.00 50.77 -22.69
C ASP A 406 51.25 50.84 -23.65
N ASP A 407 52.40 51.15 -23.12
CA ASP A 407 53.62 51.38 -23.91
C ASP A 407 54.79 50.65 -23.22
N PRO A 408 55.16 49.45 -23.72
CA PRO A 408 56.14 48.61 -23.05
C PRO A 408 57.50 49.31 -22.91
N GLY A 409 58.09 49.25 -21.71
CA GLY A 409 59.31 49.88 -21.39
C GLY A 409 60.26 49.11 -20.46
N THR A 410 61.44 49.54 -20.28
CA THR A 410 62.48 48.85 -19.48
C THR A 410 62.97 49.62 -18.27
N SER A 411 62.45 50.84 -18.07
CA SER A 411 62.85 51.68 -16.94
C SER A 411 62.37 51.10 -15.59
N TYR A 412 63.23 51.18 -14.57
CA TYR A 412 63.01 50.63 -13.23
C TYR A 412 63.51 51.54 -12.10
N ALA A 413 64.19 52.64 -12.41
CA ALA A 413 64.77 53.49 -11.40
C ALA A 413 63.89 54.69 -10.99
N ASP A 414 63.09 55.22 -11.91
CA ASP A 414 62.20 56.36 -11.67
C ASP A 414 60.72 56.03 -11.94
N ARG A 415 60.41 55.75 -13.15
CA ARG A 415 59.02 55.39 -13.61
C ARG A 415 59.09 54.01 -14.21
N HIS A 416 58.71 52.98 -13.40
CA HIS A 416 58.74 51.60 -13.87
C HIS A 416 57.93 51.44 -15.14
N GLY A 417 58.38 50.57 -16.07
CA GLY A 417 57.64 50.19 -17.27
C GLY A 417 57.56 51.26 -18.34
N CYS A 418 58.34 52.31 -18.26
CA CYS A 418 58.28 53.31 -19.31
C CYS A 418 59.48 53.10 -20.27
N THR A 419 59.37 53.72 -21.47
CA THR A 419 60.44 53.68 -22.46
C THR A 419 61.73 54.20 -21.87
N ASP A 420 62.79 53.42 -22.05
CA ASP A 420 64.19 53.69 -21.65
C ASP A 420 65.04 53.33 -22.86
N SER A 421 65.44 54.35 -23.62
CA SER A 421 66.07 54.20 -24.93
C SER A 421 67.49 53.71 -24.87
N ASP A 422 68.24 53.98 -23.78
CA ASP A 422 69.64 53.61 -23.62
C ASP A 422 69.86 52.51 -22.56
N ASN A 423 68.74 52.04 -21.87
CA ASN A 423 68.72 51.01 -20.87
C ASN A 423 69.58 51.28 -19.61
N ASP A 424 69.58 52.53 -19.13
CA ASP A 424 70.28 52.86 -17.89
C ASP A 424 69.38 52.75 -16.65
N GLY A 425 68.08 52.48 -16.85
CA GLY A 425 67.09 52.31 -15.84
C GLY A 425 66.20 53.50 -15.59
N TYR A 426 66.47 54.65 -16.12
CA TYR A 426 65.61 55.83 -16.06
C TYR A 426 64.78 55.96 -17.32
N SER A 427 63.55 56.41 -17.17
CA SER A 427 62.66 56.59 -18.33
C SER A 427 63.06 57.76 -19.18
N ASP A 428 62.93 57.72 -20.52
CA ASP A 428 63.20 58.83 -21.44
C ASP A 428 62.59 60.16 -20.97
N LEU A 429 61.48 60.12 -20.26
CA LEU A 429 60.84 61.34 -19.74
C LEU A 429 61.50 61.82 -18.43
N GLY A 430 62.07 60.93 -17.65
CA GLY A 430 62.78 61.24 -16.39
C GLY A 430 64.26 61.48 -16.57
N ASP A 431 64.82 61.01 -17.68
CA ASP A 431 66.19 61.10 -18.05
C ASP A 431 66.45 62.36 -18.83
N ARG A 432 67.53 62.99 -18.48
CA ARG A 432 68.02 64.20 -19.20
C ARG A 432 68.87 63.85 -20.41
N PHE A 433 69.35 62.58 -20.49
CA PHE A 433 70.27 62.08 -21.55
C PHE A 433 69.74 60.75 -22.13
N PRO A 434 68.51 60.68 -22.69
CA PRO A 434 67.81 59.41 -23.04
C PRO A 434 68.52 58.50 -24.06
N TYR A 435 69.74 58.82 -24.45
CA TYR A 435 70.57 58.03 -25.39
C TYR A 435 72.06 57.85 -24.90
N ASP A 436 72.30 58.17 -23.63
CA ASP A 436 73.61 57.99 -23.00
C ASP A 436 73.52 57.23 -21.69
N PRO A 437 73.71 55.86 -21.71
CA PRO A 437 73.41 54.98 -20.55
C PRO A 437 74.39 55.24 -19.37
N SER A 438 75.23 56.20 -19.44
CA SER A 438 76.11 56.65 -18.35
C SER A 438 75.64 57.91 -17.63
N GLN A 439 74.60 58.61 -18.12
CA GLN A 439 74.13 59.88 -17.63
C GLN A 439 72.55 59.86 -17.59
N TRP A 440 71.99 60.34 -16.50
CA TRP A 440 70.51 60.49 -16.35
C TRP A 440 70.07 61.79 -15.66
N GLN A 441 70.99 62.51 -15.04
CA GLN A 441 70.74 63.71 -14.30
C GLN A 441 71.63 64.87 -14.76
N ASP A 442 71.01 66.04 -14.84
CA ASP A 442 71.64 67.32 -15.08
C ASP A 442 71.02 68.36 -14.10
N SER A 443 71.61 68.52 -12.93
CA SER A 443 71.07 69.34 -11.84
C SER A 443 71.20 70.81 -12.04
N ASP A 444 72.16 71.26 -12.83
CA ASP A 444 72.43 72.68 -13.07
C ASP A 444 71.99 73.17 -14.47
N GLY A 445 71.55 72.23 -15.35
CA GLY A 445 70.99 72.49 -16.67
C GLY A 445 72.03 72.95 -17.71
N ASP A 446 73.24 72.57 -17.54
CA ASP A 446 74.32 73.01 -18.43
C ASP A 446 74.53 72.07 -19.66
N GLY A 447 73.77 70.98 -19.72
CA GLY A 447 73.84 69.98 -20.79
C GLY A 447 74.91 68.91 -20.63
N PHE A 448 75.59 68.81 -19.51
CA PHE A 448 76.52 67.73 -19.12
C PHE A 448 75.92 66.97 -17.94
N GLY A 449 76.09 65.68 -17.96
CA GLY A 449 75.50 64.84 -16.90
C GLY A 449 76.36 64.88 -15.61
N ASP A 450 75.57 64.74 -14.48
CA ASP A 450 76.19 64.77 -13.13
C ASP A 450 76.85 63.45 -12.72
N ASN A 451 76.67 62.40 -13.46
CA ASN A 451 77.19 61.10 -13.11
C ASN A 451 78.66 61.02 -13.50
N ASN A 452 79.52 60.85 -12.52
CA ASN A 452 80.94 60.59 -12.73
C ASN A 452 81.16 59.10 -12.85
N GLY A 453 81.44 58.60 -14.05
CA GLY A 453 81.65 57.22 -14.38
C GLY A 453 82.80 56.54 -13.61
#